data_02ee7b36f52e5718579b9ea4947093a8
#
_entry.id   02ee7b36f52e5718579b9ea4947093a8
#
_cell.length_a   1.000
_cell.length_b   1.000
_cell.length_c   1.000
_cell.angle_alpha   90.00
_cell.angle_beta   90.00
_cell.angle_gamma   90.00
#
_symmetry.space_group_name_H-M   'P 1'
#
loop_
_entity.id
_entity.type
_entity.pdbx_description
1 polymer ?
#
loop_
_entity_poly.entity_id
_entity_poly.type
_entity_poly.pdbx_seq_one_letter_code
_entity_poly.pdbx_strand_id
1 'polypeptide(L)'
;MELTQLNAISPIDGRYRGKISKLSDYFSEEALIKYRVRVEIEYFIALCEIPLPQLVDFNNDLFDDLRKIYIDFTTEDAQKIKDIESITNHDVKAVEYFIKEKFDALGLQKHKEFIHFGLTSQDINNTAVPLSIKEAMNDVYVPHYTELLEKLQELVIEWKDISMLARTHGQPASPTRLGKEIEVFVVRLKAQFELLNDIPSAAKFGGATGNYNAHKVAYPSIDWKEFGSTFVQGKLGLHHSFPTTQIEHYDHLAALFDNLKRINTIILDLDRDFWTYVSTDYFKQKIKAGEVGSSAMPHKVNPIDFENSEGNLGLANAIFEHLSAKLPVSRLQRDLTDSTVLRNVGVPFGHTIIAFTSTLKGLNKLLLNKEKFAQDLENNWAVVAEAIQTILRREAYPNPYEALKGLTRTNAKINQKSIADFIDTLEVSSEIKEELKAITPSNYTGI
;
A
#
# COMPACT_ATOMS: atom_id res chain seq x y z
N MET A 1 -1.87 33.32 -10.30
CA MET A 1 -2.53 32.37 -11.23
C MET A 1 -3.16 31.29 -10.37
N GLU A 2 -4.45 31.13 -10.46
CA GLU A 2 -5.16 30.12 -9.69
C GLU A 2 -4.70 28.71 -10.11
N LEU A 3 -4.46 27.81 -9.14
CA LEU A 3 -4.04 26.44 -9.39
C LEU A 3 -5.22 25.62 -9.95
N THR A 4 -5.01 25.05 -11.12
CA THR A 4 -5.99 24.16 -11.78
C THR A 4 -5.34 22.84 -12.17
N GLN A 5 -6.14 21.85 -12.55
CA GLN A 5 -5.62 20.56 -13.04
C GLN A 5 -4.71 20.71 -14.28
N LEU A 6 -4.89 21.76 -15.08
CA LEU A 6 -4.11 21.98 -16.30
C LEU A 6 -2.77 22.66 -16.05
N ASN A 7 -2.64 23.46 -14.99
CA ASN A 7 -1.42 24.20 -14.68
C ASN A 7 -0.66 23.67 -13.45
N ALA A 8 -1.14 22.60 -12.83
CA ALA A 8 -0.45 21.92 -11.75
C ALA A 8 0.84 21.25 -12.26
N ILE A 9 1.95 21.45 -11.54
CA ILE A 9 3.25 20.84 -11.86
C ILE A 9 3.22 19.35 -11.55
N SER A 10 2.64 18.98 -10.39
CA SER A 10 2.48 17.58 -10.00
C SER A 10 1.28 16.95 -10.72
N PRO A 11 1.44 15.81 -11.42
CA PRO A 11 0.32 15.09 -12.00
C PRO A 11 -0.66 14.54 -10.94
N ILE A 12 -0.24 14.40 -9.70
CA ILE A 12 -1.11 14.03 -8.55
C ILE A 12 -2.20 15.08 -8.37
N ASP A 13 -1.84 16.37 -8.34
CA ASP A 13 -2.79 17.47 -8.19
C ASP A 13 -3.44 17.91 -9.50
N GLY A 14 -2.84 17.54 -10.65
CA GLY A 14 -3.32 17.83 -11.99
C GLY A 14 -4.12 16.67 -12.59
N ARG A 15 -3.49 15.97 -13.52
CA ARG A 15 -4.08 14.90 -14.36
C ARG A 15 -4.86 13.84 -13.56
N TYR A 16 -4.36 13.47 -12.38
CA TYR A 16 -4.91 12.37 -11.58
C TYR A 16 -5.78 12.81 -10.40
N ARG A 17 -5.96 14.10 -10.17
CA ARG A 17 -6.71 14.63 -9.01
C ARG A 17 -8.08 13.99 -8.84
N GLY A 18 -8.82 13.78 -9.93
CA GLY A 18 -10.15 13.14 -9.87
C GLY A 18 -10.17 11.69 -9.38
N LYS A 19 -9.01 10.99 -9.39
CA LYS A 19 -8.89 9.61 -8.91
C LYS A 19 -8.52 9.50 -7.43
N ILE A 20 -7.92 10.55 -6.88
CA ILE A 20 -7.29 10.54 -5.56
C ILE A 20 -7.77 11.68 -4.66
N SER A 21 -8.82 12.40 -5.06
CA SER A 21 -9.30 13.59 -4.34
C SER A 21 -9.56 13.34 -2.85
N LYS A 22 -10.01 12.14 -2.48
CA LYS A 22 -10.23 11.77 -1.07
C LYS A 22 -8.97 11.84 -0.20
N LEU A 23 -7.77 11.68 -0.79
CA LEU A 23 -6.51 11.82 -0.07
C LEU A 23 -6.26 13.26 0.40
N SER A 24 -6.91 14.26 -0.19
CA SER A 24 -6.78 15.66 0.27
C SER A 24 -7.33 15.87 1.68
N ASP A 25 -8.29 15.05 2.12
CA ASP A 25 -8.88 15.12 3.47
C ASP A 25 -7.88 14.74 4.57
N TYR A 26 -6.74 14.14 4.19
CA TYR A 26 -5.70 13.64 5.08
C TYR A 26 -4.34 14.31 4.87
N PHE A 27 -3.97 14.64 3.63
CA PHE A 27 -2.61 15.00 3.25
C PHE A 27 -2.46 16.39 2.63
N SER A 28 -3.53 17.17 2.50
CA SER A 28 -3.44 18.58 2.11
C SER A 28 -2.92 19.44 3.28
N GLU A 29 -2.48 20.67 3.00
CA GLU A 29 -2.12 21.63 4.04
C GLU A 29 -3.33 21.97 4.94
N GLU A 30 -4.52 22.07 4.34
CA GLU A 30 -5.79 22.24 5.07
C GLU A 30 -6.04 21.09 6.04
N ALA A 31 -5.87 19.85 5.58
CA ALA A 31 -6.02 18.66 6.43
C ALA A 31 -5.00 18.65 7.57
N LEU A 32 -3.72 18.93 7.31
CA LEU A 32 -2.69 18.99 8.35
C LEU A 32 -3.06 20.04 9.43
N ILE A 33 -3.54 21.20 9.02
CA ILE A 33 -4.00 22.25 9.94
C ILE A 33 -5.19 21.74 10.77
N LYS A 34 -6.19 21.13 10.14
CA LYS A 34 -7.36 20.55 10.82
C LYS A 34 -6.97 19.50 11.85
N TYR A 35 -6.04 18.59 11.52
CA TYR A 35 -5.55 17.58 12.46
C TYR A 35 -4.81 18.22 13.65
N ARG A 36 -4.04 19.27 13.43
CA ARG A 36 -3.41 20.04 14.52
C ARG A 36 -4.44 20.66 15.44
N VAL A 37 -5.48 21.30 14.89
CA VAL A 37 -6.60 21.86 15.67
C VAL A 37 -7.27 20.76 16.49
N ARG A 38 -7.54 19.60 15.89
CA ARG A 38 -8.14 18.44 16.58
C ARG A 38 -7.29 18.00 17.78
N VAL A 39 -5.99 17.85 17.61
CA VAL A 39 -5.09 17.42 18.68
C VAL A 39 -5.06 18.45 19.82
N GLU A 40 -4.97 19.74 19.51
CA GLU A 40 -5.00 20.82 20.52
C GLU A 40 -6.30 20.83 21.33
N ILE A 41 -7.44 20.65 20.66
CA ILE A 41 -8.75 20.62 21.32
C ILE A 41 -8.89 19.38 22.21
N GLU A 42 -8.56 18.20 21.71
CA GLU A 42 -8.64 16.96 22.51
C GLU A 42 -7.64 16.99 23.68
N TYR A 43 -6.47 17.63 23.50
CA TYR A 43 -5.52 17.85 24.59
C TYR A 43 -6.09 18.77 25.66
N PHE A 44 -6.70 19.90 25.29
CA PHE A 44 -7.36 20.79 26.24
C PHE A 44 -8.47 20.05 27.02
N ILE A 45 -9.30 19.26 26.33
CA ILE A 45 -10.35 18.46 26.98
C ILE A 45 -9.72 17.46 27.96
N ALA A 46 -8.62 16.78 27.55
CA ALA A 46 -7.93 15.86 28.46
C ALA A 46 -7.36 16.55 29.72
N LEU A 47 -6.89 17.80 29.60
CA LEU A 47 -6.46 18.58 30.76
C LEU A 47 -7.64 18.91 31.70
N CYS A 48 -8.85 19.16 31.19
CA CYS A 48 -10.05 19.38 32.00
C CYS A 48 -10.51 18.11 32.76
N GLU A 49 -10.14 16.92 32.26
CA GLU A 49 -10.51 15.64 32.88
C GLU A 49 -9.58 15.21 34.02
N ILE A 50 -8.48 15.94 34.27
CA ILE A 50 -7.58 15.71 35.41
C ILE A 50 -7.70 16.83 36.45
N PRO A 51 -7.29 16.59 37.73
CA PRO A 51 -7.56 17.51 38.81
C PRO A 51 -6.63 18.74 38.80
N LEU A 52 -6.67 19.52 37.71
CA LEU A 52 -5.97 20.81 37.65
C LEU A 52 -6.83 21.89 38.33
N PRO A 53 -6.35 22.59 39.37
CA PRO A 53 -7.14 23.54 40.12
C PRO A 53 -7.78 24.66 39.29
N GLN A 54 -7.13 25.04 38.18
CA GLN A 54 -7.60 26.10 37.30
C GLN A 54 -8.66 25.65 36.28
N LEU A 55 -8.85 24.32 36.11
CA LEU A 55 -9.79 23.72 35.19
C LEU A 55 -10.90 22.93 35.89
N VAL A 56 -10.85 22.77 37.19
CA VAL A 56 -11.82 21.98 37.98
C VAL A 56 -13.27 22.45 37.80
N ASP A 57 -13.48 23.73 37.57
CA ASP A 57 -14.80 24.36 37.37
C ASP A 57 -15.18 24.46 35.88
N PHE A 58 -14.41 23.85 34.95
CA PHE A 58 -14.74 23.88 33.53
C PHE A 58 -16.05 23.13 33.29
N ASN A 59 -16.96 23.75 32.53
CA ASN A 59 -18.23 23.11 32.18
C ASN A 59 -18.02 22.07 31.06
N ASN A 60 -18.09 20.79 31.41
CA ASN A 60 -17.88 19.67 30.46
C ASN A 60 -18.95 19.59 29.37
N ASP A 61 -20.13 20.21 29.56
CA ASP A 61 -21.15 20.28 28.51
C ASP A 61 -20.65 21.02 27.24
N LEU A 62 -19.60 21.83 27.38
CA LEU A 62 -18.97 22.55 26.27
C LEU A 62 -17.97 21.70 25.44
N PHE A 63 -17.67 20.48 25.86
CA PHE A 63 -16.71 19.64 25.10
C PHE A 63 -17.16 19.41 23.68
N ASP A 64 -18.45 19.22 23.44
CA ASP A 64 -18.95 19.03 22.08
C ASP A 64 -18.87 20.32 21.23
N ASP A 65 -19.06 21.48 21.84
CA ASP A 65 -18.85 22.76 21.17
C ASP A 65 -17.37 23.00 20.83
N LEU A 66 -16.46 22.60 21.71
CA LEU A 66 -15.02 22.64 21.43
C LEU A 66 -14.67 21.71 20.26
N ARG A 67 -15.23 20.49 20.21
CA ARG A 67 -15.00 19.54 19.11
C ARG A 67 -15.52 20.06 17.77
N LYS A 68 -16.60 20.83 17.75
CA LYS A 68 -17.11 21.48 16.53
C LYS A 68 -16.05 22.36 15.86
N ILE A 69 -15.09 22.93 16.61
CA ILE A 69 -14.01 23.74 16.04
C ILE A 69 -13.22 22.96 14.97
N TYR A 70 -13.03 21.65 15.15
CA TYR A 70 -12.35 20.82 14.15
C TYR A 70 -13.30 19.93 13.33
N ILE A 71 -14.48 19.58 13.84
CA ILE A 71 -15.47 18.79 13.07
C ILE A 71 -16.02 19.62 11.91
N ASP A 72 -16.41 20.86 12.20
CA ASP A 72 -16.98 21.81 11.24
C ASP A 72 -15.91 22.73 10.61
N PHE A 73 -14.64 22.30 10.63
CA PHE A 73 -13.50 23.08 10.12
C PHE A 73 -13.63 23.29 8.62
N THR A 74 -13.45 24.54 8.18
CA THR A 74 -13.61 24.96 6.78
C THR A 74 -12.31 25.46 6.16
N THR A 75 -12.29 25.60 4.84
CA THR A 75 -11.17 26.22 4.10
C THR A 75 -10.93 27.67 4.55
N GLU A 76 -11.99 28.40 4.94
CA GLU A 76 -11.88 29.77 5.48
C GLU A 76 -11.17 29.77 6.83
N ASP A 77 -11.41 28.77 7.69
CA ASP A 77 -10.68 28.61 8.94
C ASP A 77 -9.21 28.32 8.69
N ALA A 78 -8.91 27.44 7.72
CA ALA A 78 -7.54 27.16 7.30
C ALA A 78 -6.85 28.42 6.75
N GLN A 79 -7.51 29.19 5.91
CA GLN A 79 -6.98 30.45 5.38
C GLN A 79 -6.68 31.45 6.51
N LYS A 80 -7.58 31.56 7.47
CA LYS A 80 -7.37 32.44 8.65
C LYS A 80 -6.10 32.04 9.43
N ILE A 81 -5.88 30.74 9.62
CA ILE A 81 -4.64 30.24 10.26
C ILE A 81 -3.41 30.59 9.41
N LYS A 82 -3.49 30.45 8.09
CA LYS A 82 -2.40 30.85 7.16
C LYS A 82 -2.12 32.35 7.20
N ASP A 83 -3.14 33.19 7.36
CA ASP A 83 -2.97 34.63 7.49
C ASP A 83 -2.23 34.98 8.80
N ILE A 84 -2.56 34.32 9.91
CA ILE A 84 -1.83 34.45 11.19
C ILE A 84 -0.39 33.93 11.03
N GLU A 85 -0.19 32.78 10.38
CA GLU A 85 1.14 32.21 10.13
C GLU A 85 2.03 33.16 9.31
N SER A 86 1.46 33.86 8.33
CA SER A 86 2.19 34.83 7.48
C SER A 86 2.82 35.99 8.29
N ILE A 87 2.23 36.31 9.44
CA ILE A 87 2.72 37.35 10.36
C ILE A 87 3.68 36.76 11.40
N THR A 88 3.32 35.60 11.97
CA THR A 88 4.07 34.97 13.08
C THR A 88 5.28 34.16 12.60
N ASN A 89 5.29 33.78 11.34
CA ASN A 89 6.24 32.84 10.73
C ASN A 89 6.37 31.52 11.51
N HIS A 90 5.26 31.06 12.09
CA HIS A 90 5.22 29.85 12.90
C HIS A 90 3.85 29.15 12.81
N ASP A 91 3.82 27.99 12.15
CA ASP A 91 2.61 27.24 11.80
C ASP A 91 1.78 26.78 13.01
N VAL A 92 2.39 26.07 13.98
CA VAL A 92 1.67 25.58 15.17
C VAL A 92 1.24 26.73 16.09
N LYS A 93 2.03 27.82 16.18
CA LYS A 93 1.64 29.00 16.95
C LYS A 93 0.43 29.72 16.33
N ALA A 94 0.31 29.69 15.00
CA ALA A 94 -0.87 30.22 14.31
C ALA A 94 -2.14 29.42 14.66
N VAL A 95 -2.03 28.09 14.75
CA VAL A 95 -3.12 27.23 15.23
C VAL A 95 -3.53 27.57 16.65
N GLU A 96 -2.56 27.76 17.56
CA GLU A 96 -2.84 28.17 18.95
C GLU A 96 -3.61 29.51 19.01
N TYR A 97 -3.19 30.50 18.24
CA TYR A 97 -3.89 31.81 18.24
C TYR A 97 -5.31 31.69 17.68
N PHE A 98 -5.50 30.95 16.61
CA PHE A 98 -6.82 30.68 16.06
C PHE A 98 -7.75 30.03 17.10
N ILE A 99 -7.27 29.02 17.82
CA ILE A 99 -8.08 28.36 18.86
C ILE A 99 -8.39 29.34 20.00
N LYS A 100 -7.42 30.16 20.41
CA LYS A 100 -7.64 31.22 21.43
C LYS A 100 -8.75 32.21 21.03
N GLU A 101 -8.82 32.59 19.75
CA GLU A 101 -9.92 33.41 19.23
C GLU A 101 -11.28 32.69 19.28
N LYS A 102 -11.31 31.39 18.93
CA LYS A 102 -12.54 30.58 19.07
C LYS A 102 -12.99 30.49 20.55
N PHE A 103 -12.03 30.36 21.51
CA PHE A 103 -12.31 30.38 22.94
C PHE A 103 -12.86 31.74 23.39
N ASP A 104 -12.32 32.84 22.89
CA ASP A 104 -12.87 34.17 23.17
C ASP A 104 -14.31 34.30 22.67
N ALA A 105 -14.63 33.76 21.50
CA ALA A 105 -16.00 33.75 20.94
C ALA A 105 -16.99 32.87 21.74
N LEU A 106 -16.49 31.82 22.38
CA LEU A 106 -17.28 30.94 23.27
C LEU A 106 -17.36 31.45 24.73
N GLY A 107 -16.77 32.58 25.03
CA GLY A 107 -16.76 33.11 26.41
C GLY A 107 -15.78 32.41 27.37
N LEU A 108 -14.75 31.74 26.82
CA LEU A 108 -13.80 30.91 27.55
C LEU A 108 -12.44 31.58 27.80
N GLN A 109 -12.40 32.93 27.81
CA GLN A 109 -11.16 33.72 27.99
C GLN A 109 -10.33 33.29 29.19
N LYS A 110 -10.97 32.91 30.28
CA LYS A 110 -10.32 32.47 31.53
C LYS A 110 -9.45 31.22 31.34
N HIS A 111 -9.77 30.36 30.37
CA HIS A 111 -9.15 29.04 30.17
C HIS A 111 -8.19 28.97 28.96
N LYS A 112 -8.13 30.00 28.14
CA LYS A 112 -7.41 29.97 26.85
C LYS A 112 -5.90 29.80 26.98
N GLU A 113 -5.30 30.10 28.14
CA GLU A 113 -3.86 29.92 28.38
C GLU A 113 -3.49 28.42 28.62
N PHE A 114 -4.48 27.54 28.75
CA PHE A 114 -4.28 26.10 28.78
C PHE A 114 -4.25 25.46 27.38
N ILE A 115 -4.53 26.21 26.30
CA ILE A 115 -4.26 25.78 24.93
C ILE A 115 -2.74 25.69 24.76
N HIS A 116 -2.25 24.57 24.20
CA HIS A 116 -0.83 24.32 24.05
C HIS A 116 0.00 24.28 25.34
N PHE A 117 -0.65 24.07 26.51
CA PHE A 117 -0.01 24.14 27.82
C PHE A 117 1.12 23.10 27.95
N GLY A 118 2.34 23.57 28.21
CA GLY A 118 3.53 22.70 28.39
C GLY A 118 4.02 21.96 27.15
N LEU A 119 3.39 22.15 26.01
CA LEU A 119 3.72 21.46 24.76
C LEU A 119 4.81 22.15 23.96
N THR A 120 5.33 21.43 22.99
CA THR A 120 6.12 21.94 21.87
C THR A 120 5.41 21.60 20.56
N SER A 121 5.76 22.28 19.48
CA SER A 121 5.15 22.04 18.15
C SER A 121 5.16 20.59 17.73
N GLN A 122 6.14 19.81 18.15
CA GLN A 122 6.25 18.39 17.79
C GLN A 122 5.33 17.48 18.62
N ASP A 123 4.82 17.90 19.75
CA ASP A 123 3.73 17.17 20.41
C ASP A 123 2.46 17.19 19.56
N ILE A 124 2.25 18.28 18.80
CA ILE A 124 1.12 18.43 17.89
C ILE A 124 1.41 17.76 16.54
N ASN A 125 2.59 17.97 15.94
CA ASN A 125 2.90 17.38 14.65
C ASN A 125 3.08 15.86 14.72
N ASN A 126 3.77 15.34 15.74
CA ASN A 126 4.00 13.90 15.92
C ASN A 126 2.79 13.15 16.52
N THR A 127 1.65 13.78 16.60
CA THR A 127 0.34 13.18 16.87
C THR A 127 -0.60 13.38 15.68
N ALA A 128 -0.67 14.59 15.13
CA ALA A 128 -1.52 14.95 13.99
C ALA A 128 -1.15 14.13 12.71
N VAL A 129 0.15 14.04 12.38
CA VAL A 129 0.62 13.33 11.19
C VAL A 129 0.34 11.81 11.28
N PRO A 130 0.74 11.07 12.33
CA PRO A 130 0.40 9.66 12.40
C PRO A 130 -1.11 9.40 12.49
N LEU A 131 -1.90 10.32 13.06
CA LEU A 131 -3.36 10.21 13.10
C LEU A 131 -3.94 10.33 11.68
N SER A 132 -3.50 11.30 10.88
CA SER A 132 -3.94 11.46 9.50
C SER A 132 -3.54 10.28 8.62
N ILE A 133 -2.32 9.76 8.79
CA ILE A 133 -1.86 8.56 8.07
C ILE A 133 -2.72 7.35 8.42
N LYS A 134 -2.98 7.12 9.71
CA LYS A 134 -3.83 6.03 10.20
C LYS A 134 -5.23 6.08 9.59
N GLU A 135 -5.85 7.26 9.59
CA GLU A 135 -7.19 7.43 9.03
C GLU A 135 -7.17 7.28 7.50
N ALA A 136 -6.18 7.83 6.79
CA ALA A 136 -6.00 7.61 5.35
C ALA A 136 -5.79 6.14 4.98
N MET A 137 -5.03 5.40 5.80
CA MET A 137 -4.87 3.95 5.64
C MET A 137 -6.22 3.24 5.71
N ASN A 138 -7.01 3.51 6.74
CA ASN A 138 -8.29 2.85 6.95
C ASN A 138 -9.35 3.22 5.90
N ASP A 139 -9.43 4.51 5.54
CA ASP A 139 -10.53 5.05 4.75
C ASP A 139 -10.26 5.07 3.24
N VAL A 140 -8.98 4.97 2.83
CA VAL A 140 -8.58 5.05 1.43
C VAL A 140 -7.72 3.87 1.02
N TYR A 141 -6.58 3.64 1.67
CA TYR A 141 -5.63 2.61 1.22
C TYR A 141 -6.21 1.20 1.33
N VAL A 142 -6.69 0.81 2.52
CA VAL A 142 -7.22 -0.53 2.78
C VAL A 142 -8.41 -0.88 1.88
N PRO A 143 -9.40 0.00 1.65
CA PRO A 143 -10.47 -0.27 0.71
C PRO A 143 -9.99 -0.58 -0.72
N HIS A 144 -9.07 0.24 -1.28
CA HIS A 144 -8.55 -0.01 -2.63
C HIS A 144 -7.70 -1.26 -2.72
N TYR A 145 -6.90 -1.55 -1.68
CA TYR A 145 -6.14 -2.78 -1.57
C TYR A 145 -7.07 -4.00 -1.52
N THR A 146 -8.12 -3.94 -0.72
CA THR A 146 -9.08 -5.04 -0.56
C THR A 146 -9.81 -5.32 -1.88
N GLU A 147 -10.29 -4.28 -2.58
CA GLU A 147 -10.94 -4.42 -3.89
C GLU A 147 -10.03 -5.11 -4.91
N LEU A 148 -8.74 -4.75 -4.95
CA LEU A 148 -7.78 -5.41 -5.83
C LEU A 148 -7.53 -6.87 -5.43
N LEU A 149 -7.38 -7.14 -4.12
CA LEU A 149 -7.15 -8.49 -3.61
C LEU A 149 -8.35 -9.40 -3.87
N GLU A 150 -9.57 -8.92 -3.65
CA GLU A 150 -10.82 -9.65 -3.93
C GLU A 150 -10.91 -10.00 -5.42
N LYS A 151 -10.58 -9.04 -6.30
CA LYS A 151 -10.54 -9.31 -7.74
C LYS A 151 -9.56 -10.40 -8.11
N LEU A 152 -8.36 -10.40 -7.53
CA LEU A 152 -7.39 -11.47 -7.78
C LEU A 152 -7.89 -12.83 -7.28
N GLN A 153 -8.56 -12.88 -6.12
CA GLN A 153 -9.16 -14.11 -5.58
C GLN A 153 -10.29 -14.65 -6.49
N GLU A 154 -11.13 -13.76 -7.06
CA GLU A 154 -12.12 -14.15 -8.08
C GLU A 154 -11.44 -14.83 -9.29
N LEU A 155 -10.35 -14.25 -9.80
CA LEU A 155 -9.62 -14.78 -10.94
C LEU A 155 -8.92 -16.10 -10.63
N VAL A 156 -8.41 -16.29 -9.41
CA VAL A 156 -7.89 -17.59 -8.94
C VAL A 156 -8.94 -18.70 -9.10
N ILE A 157 -10.16 -18.43 -8.67
CA ILE A 157 -11.28 -19.37 -8.74
C ILE A 157 -11.71 -19.60 -10.20
N GLU A 158 -11.89 -18.51 -10.95
CA GLU A 158 -12.33 -18.56 -12.36
C GLU A 158 -11.36 -19.35 -13.23
N TRP A 159 -10.03 -19.26 -12.97
CA TRP A 159 -9.00 -19.83 -13.81
C TRP A 159 -8.30 -21.06 -13.22
N LYS A 160 -8.81 -21.62 -12.11
CA LYS A 160 -8.20 -22.74 -11.38
C LYS A 160 -7.91 -23.97 -12.25
N ASP A 161 -8.75 -24.24 -13.26
CA ASP A 161 -8.67 -25.42 -14.13
C ASP A 161 -8.02 -25.14 -15.48
N ILE A 162 -7.48 -23.94 -15.70
CA ILE A 162 -6.80 -23.59 -16.94
C ILE A 162 -5.35 -24.06 -16.87
N SER A 163 -5.05 -25.16 -17.60
CA SER A 163 -3.67 -25.64 -17.77
C SER A 163 -2.86 -24.64 -18.59
N MET A 164 -1.64 -24.36 -18.15
CA MET A 164 -0.76 -23.34 -18.70
C MET A 164 0.66 -23.88 -18.82
N LEU A 165 1.33 -23.59 -19.94
CA LEU A 165 2.75 -23.82 -20.08
C LEU A 165 3.52 -22.84 -19.21
N ALA A 166 4.24 -23.32 -18.18
CA ALA A 166 5.13 -22.45 -17.42
C ALA A 166 6.41 -22.16 -18.20
N ARG A 167 7.06 -21.06 -17.85
CA ARG A 167 8.34 -20.67 -18.45
C ARG A 167 9.33 -20.33 -17.34
N THR A 168 10.52 -20.93 -17.45
CA THR A 168 11.68 -20.55 -16.62
C THR A 168 12.79 -20.07 -17.53
N HIS A 169 13.43 -18.96 -17.21
CA HIS A 169 14.42 -18.33 -18.10
C HIS A 169 13.87 -18.04 -19.53
N GLY A 170 12.55 -17.79 -19.63
CA GLY A 170 11.85 -17.61 -20.91
C GLY A 170 11.62 -18.89 -21.71
N GLN A 171 12.11 -20.05 -21.27
CA GLN A 171 11.95 -21.34 -21.95
C GLN A 171 10.76 -22.13 -21.42
N PRO A 172 10.12 -22.96 -22.27
CA PRO A 172 9.08 -23.89 -21.84
C PRO A 172 9.56 -24.78 -20.69
N ALA A 173 8.75 -24.90 -19.67
CA ALA A 173 8.99 -25.69 -18.46
C ALA A 173 7.75 -26.52 -18.11
N SER A 174 7.80 -27.23 -16.98
CA SER A 174 6.70 -28.07 -16.51
C SER A 174 5.41 -27.28 -16.46
N PRO A 175 4.29 -27.82 -16.96
CA PRO A 175 3.01 -27.13 -16.96
C PRO A 175 2.53 -26.78 -15.54
N THR A 176 1.70 -25.75 -15.47
CA THR A 176 1.08 -25.24 -14.26
C THR A 176 -0.40 -24.95 -14.51
N ARG A 177 -1.08 -24.32 -13.55
CA ARG A 177 -2.45 -23.81 -13.72
C ARG A 177 -2.47 -22.30 -13.55
N LEU A 178 -3.18 -21.61 -14.44
CA LEU A 178 -3.27 -20.15 -14.42
C LEU A 178 -3.78 -19.61 -13.07
N GLY A 179 -4.83 -20.22 -12.50
CA GLY A 179 -5.34 -19.83 -11.20
C GLY A 179 -4.27 -19.89 -10.10
N LYS A 180 -3.46 -20.97 -10.08
CA LYS A 180 -2.36 -21.12 -9.13
C LYS A 180 -1.27 -20.06 -9.34
N GLU A 181 -0.95 -19.68 -10.56
CA GLU A 181 0.01 -18.59 -10.83
C GLU A 181 -0.46 -17.26 -10.21
N ILE A 182 -1.76 -16.96 -10.29
CA ILE A 182 -2.34 -15.76 -9.66
C ILE A 182 -2.41 -15.91 -8.15
N GLU A 183 -2.69 -17.11 -7.64
CA GLU A 183 -2.76 -17.39 -6.19
C GLU A 183 -1.43 -17.09 -5.47
N VAL A 184 -0.29 -17.27 -6.13
CA VAL A 184 1.02 -16.89 -5.60
C VAL A 184 1.04 -15.42 -5.18
N PHE A 185 0.48 -14.51 -6.00
CA PHE A 185 0.40 -13.09 -5.68
C PHE A 185 -0.59 -12.81 -4.54
N VAL A 186 -1.73 -13.51 -4.52
CA VAL A 186 -2.72 -13.39 -3.43
C VAL A 186 -2.11 -13.77 -2.09
N VAL A 187 -1.38 -14.88 -2.02
CA VAL A 187 -0.72 -15.33 -0.78
C VAL A 187 0.35 -14.33 -0.33
N ARG A 188 1.19 -13.84 -1.27
CA ARG A 188 2.21 -12.84 -0.99
C ARG A 188 1.61 -11.54 -0.46
N LEU A 189 0.54 -11.05 -1.08
CA LEU A 189 -0.16 -9.83 -0.67
C LEU A 189 -0.77 -9.98 0.72
N LYS A 190 -1.49 -11.08 0.99
CA LYS A 190 -2.06 -11.36 2.31
C LYS A 190 -1.01 -11.36 3.41
N ALA A 191 0.13 -12.03 3.19
CA ALA A 191 1.22 -12.06 4.16
C ALA A 191 1.79 -10.66 4.46
N GLN A 192 1.89 -9.78 3.44
CA GLN A 192 2.33 -8.40 3.67
C GLN A 192 1.26 -7.57 4.38
N PHE A 193 -0.02 -7.83 4.14
CA PHE A 193 -1.11 -7.14 4.81
C PHE A 193 -1.22 -7.51 6.30
N GLU A 194 -0.95 -8.77 6.65
CA GLU A 194 -0.82 -9.19 8.05
C GLU A 194 0.30 -8.42 8.75
N LEU A 195 1.50 -8.35 8.15
CA LEU A 195 2.61 -7.56 8.68
C LEU A 195 2.27 -6.07 8.81
N LEU A 196 1.49 -5.53 7.87
CA LEU A 196 1.04 -4.13 7.89
C LEU A 196 0.18 -3.83 9.13
N ASN A 197 -0.73 -4.76 9.47
CA ASN A 197 -1.64 -4.61 10.61
C ASN A 197 -0.91 -4.64 11.97
N ASP A 198 0.26 -5.26 12.03
CA ASP A 198 1.07 -5.33 13.24
C ASP A 198 1.92 -4.07 13.48
N ILE A 199 2.02 -3.16 12.49
CA ILE A 199 2.80 -1.92 12.63
C ILE A 199 1.98 -0.86 13.39
N PRO A 200 2.41 -0.44 14.57
CA PRO A 200 1.68 0.55 15.34
C PRO A 200 1.78 1.95 14.72
N SER A 201 0.69 2.71 14.75
CA SER A 201 0.69 4.13 14.42
C SER A 201 1.28 4.91 15.60
N ALA A 202 2.61 5.07 15.60
CA ALA A 202 3.36 5.62 16.72
C ALA A 202 3.31 7.15 16.76
N ALA A 203 3.24 7.70 17.98
CA ALA A 203 3.20 9.12 18.25
C ALA A 203 4.08 9.50 19.44
N LYS A 204 4.68 10.68 19.37
CA LYS A 204 5.42 11.28 20.49
C LYS A 204 4.58 12.33 21.17
N PHE A 205 4.60 12.30 22.50
CA PHE A 205 3.99 13.31 23.37
C PHE A 205 4.78 13.42 24.69
N GLY A 206 5.23 14.63 25.05
CA GLY A 206 6.07 14.78 26.26
C GLY A 206 6.85 16.10 26.35
N GLY A 207 6.50 17.12 25.56
CA GLY A 207 7.15 18.44 25.61
C GLY A 207 8.46 18.50 24.83
N ALA A 208 9.21 19.56 25.04
CA ALA A 208 10.36 19.97 24.23
C ALA A 208 11.49 18.95 24.11
N THR A 209 11.62 18.02 25.03
CA THR A 209 12.65 16.97 25.04
C THR A 209 12.09 15.58 25.35
N GLY A 210 10.75 15.42 25.32
CA GLY A 210 10.09 14.16 25.63
C GLY A 210 10.04 13.80 27.11
N ASN A 211 10.40 14.72 28.01
CA ASN A 211 10.54 14.47 29.46
C ASN A 211 9.45 15.15 30.30
N TYR A 212 8.43 15.78 29.72
CA TYR A 212 7.39 16.54 30.43
C TYR A 212 7.92 17.64 31.35
N ASN A 213 9.07 18.28 31.02
CA ASN A 213 9.74 19.24 31.88
C ASN A 213 8.81 20.39 32.32
N ALA A 214 8.12 21.02 31.36
CA ALA A 214 7.21 22.15 31.65
C ALA A 214 5.99 21.70 32.48
N HIS A 215 5.42 20.55 32.13
CA HIS A 215 4.30 19.95 32.86
C HIS A 215 4.69 19.63 34.32
N LYS A 216 5.84 18.97 34.49
CA LYS A 216 6.32 18.51 35.80
C LYS A 216 6.65 19.68 36.74
N VAL A 217 7.18 20.80 36.22
CA VAL A 217 7.47 21.97 37.03
C VAL A 217 6.20 22.72 37.44
N ALA A 218 5.18 22.72 36.55
CA ALA A 218 3.89 23.38 36.82
C ALA A 218 3.02 22.59 37.82
N TYR A 219 2.94 21.27 37.63
CA TYR A 219 2.12 20.37 38.47
C TYR A 219 2.92 19.10 38.83
N PRO A 220 3.79 19.20 39.85
CA PRO A 220 4.70 18.11 40.21
C PRO A 220 4.03 16.84 40.77
N SER A 221 2.78 16.94 41.22
CA SER A 221 2.00 15.82 41.76
C SER A 221 1.33 14.96 40.69
N ILE A 222 1.22 15.43 39.45
CA ILE A 222 0.60 14.71 38.36
C ILE A 222 1.60 13.70 37.78
N ASP A 223 1.14 12.49 37.47
CA ASP A 223 1.87 11.52 36.64
C ASP A 223 1.68 11.84 35.15
N TRP A 224 2.56 12.69 34.63
CA TRP A 224 2.48 13.17 33.27
C TRP A 224 2.79 12.08 32.23
N LYS A 225 3.53 11.05 32.62
CA LYS A 225 3.78 9.91 31.72
C LYS A 225 2.50 9.10 31.52
N GLU A 226 1.78 8.79 32.59
CA GLU A 226 0.49 8.11 32.54
C GLU A 226 -0.56 8.97 31.82
N PHE A 227 -0.60 10.28 32.11
CA PHE A 227 -1.46 11.21 31.38
C PHE A 227 -1.20 11.17 29.87
N GLY A 228 0.07 11.27 29.45
CA GLY A 228 0.43 11.24 28.02
C GLY A 228 0.07 9.92 27.35
N SER A 229 0.26 8.80 28.06
CA SER A 229 -0.16 7.48 27.58
C SER A 229 -1.68 7.40 27.39
N THR A 230 -2.45 7.85 28.40
CA THR A 230 -3.92 7.88 28.34
C THR A 230 -4.43 8.79 27.23
N PHE A 231 -3.80 9.97 27.05
CA PHE A 231 -4.15 10.89 25.98
C PHE A 231 -3.88 10.30 24.60
N VAL A 232 -2.66 9.84 24.35
CA VAL A 232 -2.25 9.34 23.01
C VAL A 232 -2.99 8.05 22.66
N GLN A 233 -3.11 7.10 23.60
CA GLN A 233 -3.75 5.82 23.33
C GLN A 233 -5.27 5.91 23.44
N GLY A 234 -5.77 6.52 24.50
CA GLY A 234 -7.21 6.55 24.80
C GLY A 234 -7.99 7.58 23.98
N LYS A 235 -7.44 8.79 23.77
CA LYS A 235 -8.14 9.87 23.04
C LYS A 235 -7.83 9.86 21.54
N LEU A 236 -6.56 9.62 21.18
CA LEU A 236 -6.13 9.65 19.77
C LEU A 236 -6.08 8.26 19.13
N GLY A 237 -6.12 7.19 19.93
CA GLY A 237 -6.03 5.83 19.43
C GLY A 237 -4.70 5.51 18.77
N LEU A 238 -3.61 6.18 19.15
CA LEU A 238 -2.27 6.02 18.63
C LEU A 238 -1.39 5.23 19.62
N HIS A 239 -0.26 4.73 19.19
CA HIS A 239 0.73 4.12 20.06
C HIS A 239 1.63 5.19 20.68
N HIS A 240 1.72 5.27 22.01
CA HIS A 240 2.58 6.24 22.69
C HIS A 240 4.02 5.76 22.73
N SER A 241 4.88 6.37 21.93
CA SER A 241 6.34 6.14 21.99
C SER A 241 6.94 6.85 23.22
N PHE A 242 7.58 6.08 24.09
CA PHE A 242 8.28 6.61 25.26
C PHE A 242 9.42 5.65 25.69
N PRO A 243 10.63 6.16 26.02
CA PRO A 243 11.07 7.56 25.93
C PRO A 243 11.35 8.02 24.50
N THR A 244 11.28 9.34 24.26
CA THR A 244 11.62 9.95 22.97
C THR A 244 12.52 11.18 23.18
N THR A 245 13.01 11.75 22.08
CA THR A 245 13.57 13.11 22.04
C THR A 245 12.46 14.15 21.85
N GLN A 246 12.73 15.28 21.25
CA GLN A 246 11.70 16.24 20.87
C GLN A 246 10.71 15.67 19.85
N ILE A 247 11.14 14.66 19.07
CA ILE A 247 10.35 14.01 18.01
C ILE A 247 10.13 12.53 18.31
N GLU A 248 9.18 11.93 17.59
CA GLU A 248 9.02 10.47 17.46
C GLU A 248 10.25 9.87 16.77
N HIS A 249 10.57 8.60 17.03
CA HIS A 249 11.73 7.90 16.42
C HIS A 249 11.56 7.68 14.93
N TYR A 250 10.31 7.63 14.46
CA TYR A 250 9.90 7.28 13.09
C TYR A 250 10.23 5.85 12.65
N ASP A 251 10.71 4.98 13.54
CA ASP A 251 11.03 3.59 13.19
C ASP A 251 9.79 2.82 12.72
N HIS A 252 8.64 3.00 13.41
CA HIS A 252 7.39 2.38 13.00
C HIS A 252 6.84 2.98 11.70
N LEU A 253 6.98 4.27 11.50
CA LEU A 253 6.58 4.92 10.25
C LEU A 253 7.47 4.47 9.08
N ALA A 254 8.77 4.30 9.31
CA ALA A 254 9.70 3.72 8.34
C ALA A 254 9.30 2.27 8.00
N ALA A 255 8.97 1.45 9.00
CA ALA A 255 8.48 0.09 8.79
C ALA A 255 7.18 0.05 7.97
N LEU A 256 6.25 1.01 8.21
CA LEU A 256 5.04 1.18 7.40
C LEU A 256 5.40 1.43 5.93
N PHE A 257 6.27 2.40 5.66
CA PHE A 257 6.67 2.73 4.29
C PHE A 257 7.41 1.59 3.59
N ASP A 258 8.25 0.86 4.31
CA ASP A 258 8.92 -0.33 3.78
C ASP A 258 7.95 -1.46 3.47
N ASN A 259 6.90 -1.63 4.27
CA ASN A 259 5.86 -2.62 3.99
C ASN A 259 5.02 -2.22 2.77
N LEU A 260 4.58 -0.95 2.68
CA LEU A 260 3.85 -0.43 1.52
C LEU A 260 4.66 -0.58 0.23
N LYS A 261 5.96 -0.31 0.27
CA LYS A 261 6.88 -0.54 -0.85
C LYS A 261 6.91 -2.02 -1.26
N ARG A 262 6.91 -2.97 -0.31
CA ARG A 262 6.86 -4.41 -0.65
C ARG A 262 5.54 -4.82 -1.27
N ILE A 263 4.40 -4.34 -0.77
CA ILE A 263 3.09 -4.54 -1.41
C ILE A 263 3.11 -4.03 -2.84
N ASN A 264 3.56 -2.80 -3.04
CA ASN A 264 3.69 -2.19 -4.37
C ASN A 264 4.60 -3.01 -5.30
N THR A 265 5.69 -3.57 -4.78
CA THR A 265 6.62 -4.41 -5.56
C THR A 265 5.97 -5.72 -6.00
N ILE A 266 5.11 -6.31 -5.17
CA ILE A 266 4.36 -7.52 -5.55
C ILE A 266 3.35 -7.22 -6.66
N ILE A 267 2.67 -6.08 -6.60
CA ILE A 267 1.71 -5.67 -7.63
C ILE A 267 2.43 -5.30 -8.94
N LEU A 268 3.59 -4.66 -8.85
CA LEU A 268 4.43 -4.37 -10.03
C LEU A 268 4.87 -5.66 -10.73
N ASP A 269 5.26 -6.69 -9.98
CA ASP A 269 5.60 -8.02 -10.49
C ASP A 269 4.39 -8.68 -11.19
N LEU A 270 3.20 -8.60 -10.58
CA LEU A 270 1.93 -9.02 -11.16
C LEU A 270 1.61 -8.29 -12.48
N ASP A 271 1.77 -6.96 -12.51
CA ASP A 271 1.50 -6.14 -13.70
C ASP A 271 2.40 -6.56 -14.87
N ARG A 272 3.67 -6.89 -14.62
CA ARG A 272 4.62 -7.38 -15.62
C ARG A 272 4.24 -8.75 -16.16
N ASP A 273 3.76 -9.64 -15.31
CA ASP A 273 3.29 -10.95 -15.74
C ASP A 273 2.06 -10.80 -16.64
N PHE A 274 1.06 -10.02 -16.26
CA PHE A 274 -0.10 -9.76 -17.11
C PHE A 274 0.24 -9.06 -18.41
N TRP A 275 1.17 -8.10 -18.39
CA TRP A 275 1.69 -7.47 -19.59
C TRP A 275 2.30 -8.53 -20.53
N THR A 276 3.09 -9.46 -19.97
CA THR A 276 3.71 -10.56 -20.71
C THR A 276 2.65 -11.51 -21.27
N TYR A 277 1.63 -11.85 -20.47
CA TYR A 277 0.53 -12.72 -20.93
C TYR A 277 -0.29 -12.11 -22.07
N VAL A 278 -0.48 -10.78 -22.04
CA VAL A 278 -1.10 -10.07 -23.19
C VAL A 278 -0.17 -10.11 -24.40
N SER A 279 1.13 -9.89 -24.23
CA SER A 279 2.11 -9.90 -25.34
C SER A 279 2.28 -11.26 -26.02
N THR A 280 1.96 -12.36 -25.30
CA THR A 280 1.99 -13.74 -25.81
C THR A 280 0.63 -14.25 -26.25
N ASP A 281 -0.37 -13.39 -26.37
CA ASP A 281 -1.75 -13.72 -26.78
C ASP A 281 -2.50 -14.65 -25.80
N TYR A 282 -2.05 -14.85 -24.58
CA TYR A 282 -2.80 -15.58 -23.56
C TYR A 282 -4.06 -14.82 -23.13
N PHE A 283 -3.99 -13.49 -23.18
CA PHE A 283 -5.14 -12.62 -23.02
C PHE A 283 -5.29 -11.65 -24.18
N LYS A 284 -6.54 -11.40 -24.54
CA LYS A 284 -6.96 -10.23 -25.31
C LYS A 284 -7.57 -9.20 -24.37
N GLN A 285 -7.73 -7.97 -24.83
CA GLN A 285 -8.36 -6.93 -24.04
C GLN A 285 -9.68 -6.50 -24.66
N LYS A 286 -10.70 -6.28 -23.81
CA LYS A 286 -11.99 -5.70 -24.23
C LYS A 286 -11.74 -4.31 -24.81
N ILE A 287 -12.29 -4.05 -25.97
CA ILE A 287 -12.29 -2.72 -26.60
C ILE A 287 -13.55 -1.99 -26.14
N LYS A 288 -13.40 -0.81 -25.59
CA LYS A 288 -14.54 0.05 -25.28
C LYS A 288 -14.87 0.90 -26.52
N ALA A 289 -16.16 0.98 -26.87
CA ALA A 289 -16.60 1.78 -28.01
C ALA A 289 -16.09 3.23 -27.86
N GLY A 290 -15.42 3.73 -28.90
CA GLY A 290 -14.81 5.06 -28.91
C GLY A 290 -13.38 5.17 -28.37
N GLU A 291 -12.81 4.10 -27.77
CA GLU A 291 -11.39 4.08 -27.42
C GLU A 291 -10.52 3.84 -28.65
N VAL A 292 -9.45 4.64 -28.78
CA VAL A 292 -8.41 4.45 -29.83
C VAL A 292 -7.24 3.71 -29.17
N GLY A 293 -7.03 2.44 -29.56
CA GLY A 293 -5.98 1.59 -28.99
C GLY A 293 -4.56 1.98 -29.41
N SER A 294 -4.42 2.59 -30.58
CA SER A 294 -3.14 3.08 -31.13
C SER A 294 -3.41 4.21 -32.11
N SER A 295 -2.57 5.24 -32.12
CA SER A 295 -2.68 6.36 -33.05
C SER A 295 -2.39 5.96 -34.51
N ALA A 296 -1.64 4.88 -34.75
CA ALA A 296 -1.20 4.44 -36.08
C ALA A 296 -1.82 3.09 -36.54
N MET A 297 -2.20 2.23 -35.60
CA MET A 297 -2.67 0.85 -35.88
C MET A 297 -4.00 0.59 -35.15
N PRO A 298 -5.15 0.74 -35.81
CA PRO A 298 -6.48 0.64 -35.16
C PRO A 298 -6.77 -0.72 -34.49
N HIS A 299 -6.13 -1.79 -34.96
CA HIS A 299 -6.29 -3.14 -34.44
C HIS A 299 -5.46 -3.43 -33.19
N LYS A 300 -4.51 -2.53 -32.82
CA LYS A 300 -3.57 -2.72 -31.72
C LYS A 300 -4.15 -2.20 -30.42
N VAL A 301 -4.42 -3.08 -29.46
CA VAL A 301 -4.89 -2.74 -28.12
C VAL A 301 -3.74 -2.96 -27.13
N ASN A 302 -3.17 -1.88 -26.65
CA ASN A 302 -2.02 -1.92 -25.75
C ASN A 302 -2.46 -2.17 -24.29
N PRO A 303 -1.68 -2.91 -23.49
CA PRO A 303 -1.95 -3.15 -22.06
C PRO A 303 -1.54 -1.95 -21.18
N ILE A 304 -1.97 -0.73 -21.58
CA ILE A 304 -1.54 0.54 -20.96
C ILE A 304 -1.95 0.69 -19.50
N ASP A 305 -2.97 -0.03 -19.05
CA ASP A 305 -3.41 0.04 -17.65
C ASP A 305 -2.35 -0.60 -16.73
N PHE A 306 -1.72 -1.71 -17.12
CA PHE A 306 -0.60 -2.33 -16.39
C PHE A 306 0.67 -1.48 -16.46
N GLU A 307 0.99 -0.90 -17.62
CA GLU A 307 2.12 0.02 -17.78
C GLU A 307 1.96 1.29 -16.92
N ASN A 308 0.76 1.85 -16.85
CA ASN A 308 0.45 3.00 -15.99
C ASN A 308 0.58 2.65 -14.51
N SER A 309 0.16 1.45 -14.10
CA SER A 309 0.35 0.95 -12.75
C SER A 309 1.84 0.82 -12.41
N GLU A 310 2.61 0.09 -13.24
CA GLU A 310 4.06 -0.09 -13.04
C GLU A 310 4.78 1.23 -12.87
N GLY A 311 4.52 2.21 -13.73
CA GLY A 311 5.14 3.54 -13.66
C GLY A 311 4.81 4.28 -12.36
N ASN A 312 3.55 4.25 -11.91
CA ASN A 312 3.13 4.88 -10.66
C ASN A 312 3.69 4.16 -9.42
N LEU A 313 3.72 2.82 -9.41
CA LEU A 313 4.33 2.04 -8.31
C LEU A 313 5.82 2.32 -8.17
N GLY A 314 6.54 2.49 -9.29
CA GLY A 314 7.95 2.87 -9.28
C GLY A 314 8.21 4.21 -8.61
N LEU A 315 7.38 5.23 -8.92
CA LEU A 315 7.45 6.56 -8.29
C LEU A 315 7.10 6.48 -6.79
N ALA A 316 6.01 5.78 -6.44
CA ALA A 316 5.63 5.59 -5.04
C ALA A 316 6.76 4.95 -4.24
N ASN A 317 7.35 3.88 -4.76
CA ASN A 317 8.43 3.15 -4.10
C ASN A 317 9.68 4.00 -3.89
N ALA A 318 10.05 4.85 -4.84
CA ALA A 318 11.19 5.76 -4.69
C ALA A 318 10.99 6.76 -3.54
N ILE A 319 9.77 7.27 -3.37
CA ILE A 319 9.46 8.22 -2.28
C ILE A 319 9.34 7.47 -0.95
N PHE A 320 8.68 6.33 -0.88
CA PHE A 320 8.63 5.50 0.33
C PHE A 320 10.02 5.08 0.81
N GLU A 321 10.91 4.69 -0.11
CA GLU A 321 12.32 4.37 0.19
C GLU A 321 13.04 5.57 0.81
N HIS A 322 12.88 6.75 0.23
CA HIS A 322 13.49 7.96 0.79
C HIS A 322 12.94 8.28 2.18
N LEU A 323 11.63 8.19 2.39
CA LEU A 323 10.99 8.50 3.67
C LEU A 323 11.42 7.49 4.75
N SER A 324 11.44 6.19 4.45
CA SER A 324 11.83 5.16 5.41
C SER A 324 13.31 5.28 5.83
N ALA A 325 14.19 5.65 4.90
CA ALA A 325 15.61 5.84 5.18
C ALA A 325 15.92 7.17 5.89
N LYS A 326 15.15 8.23 5.58
CA LYS A 326 15.44 9.59 6.08
C LYS A 326 14.87 9.86 7.46
N LEU A 327 13.61 9.46 7.73
CA LEU A 327 12.89 9.88 8.93
C LEU A 327 13.54 9.42 10.23
N PRO A 328 14.06 8.18 10.39
CA PRO A 328 14.72 7.75 11.61
C PRO A 328 16.03 8.49 11.92
N VAL A 329 16.55 9.29 10.99
CA VAL A 329 17.81 10.01 11.15
C VAL A 329 17.57 11.49 11.40
N SER A 330 17.84 11.95 12.62
CA SER A 330 17.78 13.35 13.03
C SER A 330 19.00 13.75 13.86
N ARG A 331 19.25 15.06 14.00
CA ARG A 331 20.37 15.59 14.77
C ARG A 331 19.97 15.87 16.21
N LEU A 332 20.69 15.28 17.17
CA LEU A 332 20.46 15.50 18.61
C LEU A 332 18.98 15.33 18.98
N GLN A 333 18.32 16.36 19.52
CA GLN A 333 16.91 16.34 19.87
C GLN A 333 16.02 16.41 18.63
N ARG A 334 16.41 17.21 17.63
CA ARG A 334 15.67 17.40 16.38
C ARG A 334 16.44 18.29 15.40
N ASP A 335 16.25 18.06 14.10
CA ASP A 335 16.41 19.06 13.04
C ASP A 335 15.07 19.23 12.28
N LEU A 336 15.00 20.22 11.36
CA LEU A 336 13.75 20.56 10.65
C LEU A 336 13.45 19.64 9.46
N THR A 337 14.36 18.76 9.07
CA THR A 337 14.24 18.00 7.82
C THR A 337 13.07 17.00 7.83
N ASP A 338 12.66 16.52 9.00
CA ASP A 338 11.45 15.71 9.17
C ASP A 338 10.20 16.43 8.64
N SER A 339 9.97 17.67 9.07
CA SER A 339 8.82 18.47 8.64
C SER A 339 8.79 18.71 7.13
N THR A 340 9.97 18.86 6.51
CA THR A 340 10.08 19.06 5.05
C THR A 340 9.63 17.83 4.28
N VAL A 341 10.10 16.65 4.68
CA VAL A 341 9.81 15.41 3.93
C VAL A 341 8.41 14.86 4.23
N LEU A 342 7.92 15.02 5.46
CA LEU A 342 6.58 14.55 5.85
C LEU A 342 5.44 15.23 5.07
N ARG A 343 5.62 16.46 4.59
CA ARG A 343 4.64 17.11 3.69
C ARG A 343 4.44 16.38 2.36
N ASN A 344 5.34 15.46 2.00
CA ASN A 344 5.25 14.67 0.78
C ASN A 344 4.62 13.28 0.99
N VAL A 345 4.18 12.93 2.21
CA VAL A 345 3.63 11.60 2.51
C VAL A 345 2.44 11.26 1.62
N GLY A 346 1.57 12.20 1.32
CA GLY A 346 0.41 11.97 0.44
C GLY A 346 0.77 11.63 -1.01
N VAL A 347 1.95 12.02 -1.48
CA VAL A 347 2.37 11.81 -2.89
C VAL A 347 2.53 10.32 -3.21
N PRO A 348 3.30 9.51 -2.47
CA PRO A 348 3.40 8.08 -2.74
C PRO A 348 2.09 7.32 -2.51
N PHE A 349 1.25 7.75 -1.56
CA PHE A 349 -0.11 7.21 -1.44
C PHE A 349 -0.93 7.49 -2.70
N GLY A 350 -0.88 8.70 -3.22
CA GLY A 350 -1.56 9.07 -4.47
C GLY A 350 -1.13 8.19 -5.64
N HIS A 351 0.17 8.01 -5.86
CA HIS A 351 0.70 7.13 -6.90
C HIS A 351 0.26 5.67 -6.70
N THR A 352 0.26 5.17 -5.45
CA THR A 352 -0.18 3.81 -5.13
C THR A 352 -1.67 3.60 -5.47
N ILE A 353 -2.55 4.52 -5.09
CA ILE A 353 -4.00 4.41 -5.40
C ILE A 353 -4.27 4.49 -6.92
N ILE A 354 -3.54 5.35 -7.64
CA ILE A 354 -3.62 5.41 -9.11
C ILE A 354 -3.22 4.05 -9.71
N ALA A 355 -2.17 3.43 -9.19
CA ALA A 355 -1.69 2.13 -9.66
C ALA A 355 -2.71 1.02 -9.39
N PHE A 356 -3.22 0.88 -8.16
CA PHE A 356 -4.21 -0.13 -7.79
C PHE A 356 -5.47 -0.03 -8.68
N THR A 357 -5.96 1.19 -8.88
CA THR A 357 -7.08 1.46 -9.78
C THR A 357 -6.77 1.08 -11.24
N SER A 358 -5.52 1.29 -11.67
CA SER A 358 -5.10 0.96 -13.04
C SER A 358 -4.95 -0.55 -13.22
N THR A 359 -4.32 -1.27 -12.29
CA THR A 359 -4.24 -2.74 -12.31
C THR A 359 -5.64 -3.36 -12.32
N LEU A 360 -6.53 -2.92 -11.43
CA LEU A 360 -7.91 -3.40 -11.37
C LEU A 360 -8.65 -3.17 -12.70
N LYS A 361 -8.49 -1.99 -13.30
CA LYS A 361 -9.06 -1.68 -14.62
C LYS A 361 -8.48 -2.58 -15.71
N GLY A 362 -7.17 -2.84 -15.69
CA GLY A 362 -6.50 -3.77 -16.61
C GLY A 362 -7.07 -5.18 -16.49
N LEU A 363 -7.16 -5.72 -15.26
CA LEU A 363 -7.72 -7.04 -14.98
C LEU A 363 -9.17 -7.19 -15.50
N ASN A 364 -10.02 -6.18 -15.30
CA ASN A 364 -11.40 -6.18 -15.76
C ASN A 364 -11.56 -6.13 -17.29
N LYS A 365 -10.51 -5.76 -18.03
CA LYS A 365 -10.49 -5.76 -19.50
C LYS A 365 -10.02 -7.08 -20.10
N LEU A 366 -9.45 -7.98 -19.32
CA LEU A 366 -8.87 -9.22 -19.83
C LEU A 366 -9.95 -10.16 -20.40
N LEU A 367 -9.64 -10.77 -21.51
CA LEU A 367 -10.39 -11.84 -22.16
C LEU A 367 -9.46 -13.03 -22.33
N LEU A 368 -9.73 -14.13 -21.63
CA LEU A 368 -8.94 -15.34 -21.67
C LEU A 368 -8.97 -15.98 -23.06
N ASN A 369 -7.83 -16.26 -23.66
CA ASN A 369 -7.67 -16.94 -24.94
C ASN A 369 -7.34 -18.42 -24.74
N LYS A 370 -8.35 -19.24 -24.39
CA LYS A 370 -8.20 -20.67 -24.08
C LYS A 370 -7.50 -21.45 -25.20
N GLU A 371 -7.75 -21.08 -26.46
CA GLU A 371 -7.12 -21.74 -27.62
C GLU A 371 -5.60 -21.59 -27.62
N LYS A 372 -5.10 -20.40 -27.25
CA LYS A 372 -3.67 -20.12 -27.15
C LYS A 372 -2.98 -20.94 -26.06
N PHE A 373 -3.62 -21.08 -24.90
CA PHE A 373 -3.12 -21.95 -23.82
C PHE A 373 -3.00 -23.39 -24.29
N ALA A 374 -4.05 -23.92 -24.90
CA ALA A 374 -4.05 -25.29 -25.43
C ALA A 374 -2.98 -25.48 -26.52
N GLN A 375 -2.85 -24.52 -27.44
CA GLN A 375 -1.87 -24.57 -28.54
C GLN A 375 -0.43 -24.55 -28.01
N ASP A 376 -0.12 -23.73 -26.98
CA ASP A 376 1.22 -23.68 -26.42
C ASP A 376 1.60 -25.00 -25.72
N LEU A 377 0.66 -25.62 -24.99
CA LEU A 377 0.87 -26.96 -24.43
C LEU A 377 1.08 -28.00 -25.50
N GLU A 378 0.23 -28.02 -26.54
CA GLU A 378 0.33 -28.98 -27.66
C GLU A 378 1.64 -28.83 -28.44
N ASN A 379 2.16 -27.62 -28.56
CA ASN A 379 3.44 -27.37 -29.23
C ASN A 379 4.68 -27.75 -28.41
N ASN A 380 4.52 -28.10 -27.13
CA ASN A 380 5.63 -28.30 -26.19
C ASN A 380 5.58 -29.67 -25.47
N TRP A 381 5.29 -30.75 -26.19
CA TRP A 381 5.24 -32.11 -25.63
C TRP A 381 6.52 -32.54 -24.90
N ALA A 382 7.67 -31.95 -25.20
CA ALA A 382 8.92 -32.23 -24.50
C ALA A 382 8.85 -32.03 -22.98
N VAL A 383 7.92 -31.21 -22.47
CA VAL A 383 7.77 -30.91 -21.03
C VAL A 383 7.31 -32.10 -20.20
N VAL A 384 6.69 -33.13 -20.83
CA VAL A 384 6.29 -34.37 -20.13
C VAL A 384 7.49 -35.32 -19.89
N ALA A 385 8.66 -35.04 -20.44
CA ALA A 385 9.85 -35.86 -20.22
C ALA A 385 10.22 -35.96 -18.72
N GLU A 386 10.00 -34.94 -17.96
CA GLU A 386 10.21 -34.93 -16.49
C GLU A 386 9.29 -35.95 -15.77
N ALA A 387 8.01 -35.97 -16.15
CA ALA A 387 7.05 -36.93 -15.60
C ALA A 387 7.45 -38.38 -15.95
N ILE A 388 7.78 -38.63 -17.22
CA ILE A 388 8.22 -39.94 -17.70
C ILE A 388 9.48 -40.37 -16.93
N GLN A 389 10.48 -39.51 -16.80
CA GLN A 389 11.70 -39.81 -16.05
C GLN A 389 11.40 -40.17 -14.58
N THR A 390 10.45 -39.45 -13.94
CA THR A 390 10.10 -39.66 -12.56
C THR A 390 9.43 -41.03 -12.36
N ILE A 391 8.51 -41.42 -13.25
CA ILE A 391 7.88 -42.74 -13.22
C ILE A 391 8.92 -43.84 -13.50
N LEU A 392 9.79 -43.67 -14.47
CA LEU A 392 10.85 -44.65 -14.75
C LEU A 392 11.80 -44.80 -13.53
N ARG A 393 12.06 -43.77 -12.78
CA ARG A 393 12.82 -43.88 -11.52
C ARG A 393 12.04 -44.65 -10.44
N ARG A 394 10.73 -44.45 -10.35
CA ARG A 394 9.85 -45.22 -9.45
C ARG A 394 9.92 -46.71 -9.75
N GLU A 395 9.98 -47.07 -11.05
CA GLU A 395 10.08 -48.46 -11.54
C GLU A 395 11.52 -48.98 -11.53
N ALA A 396 12.49 -48.28 -10.94
CA ALA A 396 13.91 -48.65 -10.92
C ALA A 396 14.51 -48.90 -12.34
N TYR A 397 13.98 -48.28 -13.39
CA TYR A 397 14.47 -48.37 -14.75
C TYR A 397 15.94 -47.91 -14.86
N PRO A 398 16.82 -48.63 -15.56
CA PRO A 398 18.23 -48.24 -15.64
C PRO A 398 18.42 -46.95 -16.46
N ASN A 399 19.18 -46.00 -15.91
CA ASN A 399 19.57 -44.74 -16.56
C ASN A 399 18.41 -43.96 -17.22
N PRO A 400 17.31 -43.65 -16.54
CA PRO A 400 16.12 -43.06 -17.15
C PRO A 400 16.37 -41.71 -17.81
N TYR A 401 17.29 -40.89 -17.28
CA TYR A 401 17.68 -39.61 -17.90
C TYR A 401 18.33 -39.82 -19.27
N GLU A 402 19.26 -40.77 -19.40
CA GLU A 402 19.97 -41.03 -20.64
C GLU A 402 19.02 -41.63 -21.69
N ALA A 403 18.03 -42.45 -21.29
CA ALA A 403 17.00 -42.97 -22.18
C ALA A 403 16.19 -41.81 -22.81
N LEU A 404 15.77 -40.81 -22.02
CA LEU A 404 15.03 -39.64 -22.52
C LEU A 404 15.88 -38.65 -23.32
N LYS A 405 17.18 -38.56 -23.04
CA LYS A 405 18.10 -37.69 -23.77
C LYS A 405 18.16 -37.98 -25.26
N GLY A 406 18.03 -39.25 -25.62
CA GLY A 406 17.94 -39.68 -27.02
C GLY A 406 16.72 -39.13 -27.75
N LEU A 407 15.58 -38.99 -27.04
CA LEU A 407 14.35 -38.40 -27.56
C LEU A 407 14.42 -36.89 -27.68
N THR A 408 14.96 -36.19 -26.63
CA THR A 408 14.86 -34.74 -26.49
C THR A 408 15.96 -33.95 -27.20
N ARG A 409 17.08 -34.59 -27.60
CA ARG A 409 18.21 -33.97 -28.30
C ARG A 409 18.23 -34.20 -29.82
N THR A 410 17.16 -34.71 -30.37
CA THR A 410 16.94 -34.74 -31.82
C THR A 410 16.35 -33.40 -32.26
N ASN A 411 16.79 -32.85 -33.39
CA ASN A 411 16.18 -31.62 -33.96
C ASN A 411 14.75 -31.85 -34.51
N ALA A 412 14.12 -32.99 -34.19
CA ALA A 412 12.76 -33.31 -34.60
C ALA A 412 11.76 -32.73 -33.62
N LYS A 413 10.61 -32.27 -34.12
CA LYS A 413 9.50 -31.79 -33.28
C LYS A 413 8.96 -32.95 -32.43
N ILE A 414 9.06 -32.83 -31.12
CA ILE A 414 8.46 -33.76 -30.16
C ILE A 414 6.94 -33.51 -30.11
N ASN A 415 6.15 -34.54 -30.26
CA ASN A 415 4.70 -34.53 -30.22
C ASN A 415 4.17 -35.78 -29.52
N GLN A 416 2.85 -35.90 -29.35
CA GLN A 416 2.22 -37.05 -28.72
C GLN A 416 2.67 -38.38 -29.30
N LYS A 417 2.72 -38.46 -30.64
CA LYS A 417 3.12 -39.71 -31.33
C LYS A 417 4.57 -40.09 -31.03
N SER A 418 5.51 -39.15 -31.09
CA SER A 418 6.93 -39.45 -30.81
C SER A 418 7.17 -39.86 -29.36
N ILE A 419 6.39 -39.33 -28.42
CA ILE A 419 6.40 -39.74 -27.00
C ILE A 419 5.83 -41.17 -26.90
N ALA A 420 4.70 -41.46 -27.51
CA ALA A 420 4.10 -42.81 -27.50
C ALA A 420 5.02 -43.85 -28.11
N ASP A 421 5.60 -43.58 -29.30
CA ASP A 421 6.55 -44.45 -30.00
C ASP A 421 7.79 -44.73 -29.10
N PHE A 422 8.28 -43.71 -28.37
CA PHE A 422 9.37 -43.89 -27.42
C PHE A 422 8.97 -44.77 -26.22
N ILE A 423 7.78 -44.56 -25.65
CA ILE A 423 7.27 -45.37 -24.52
C ILE A 423 7.16 -46.83 -24.93
N ASP A 424 6.76 -47.12 -26.17
CA ASP A 424 6.66 -48.50 -26.67
C ASP A 424 8.01 -49.21 -26.69
N THR A 425 9.14 -48.50 -26.83
CA THR A 425 10.49 -49.08 -26.78
C THR A 425 10.99 -49.40 -25.39
N LEU A 426 10.32 -48.92 -24.31
CA LEU A 426 10.76 -49.11 -22.93
C LEU A 426 10.51 -50.56 -22.47
N GLU A 427 11.47 -51.11 -21.74
CA GLU A 427 11.35 -52.43 -21.06
C GLU A 427 10.67 -52.31 -19.72
N VAL A 428 9.36 -51.94 -19.71
CA VAL A 428 8.49 -51.85 -18.54
C VAL A 428 7.18 -52.62 -18.84
N SER A 429 6.36 -52.83 -17.78
CA SER A 429 5.10 -53.56 -17.95
C SER A 429 4.10 -52.80 -18.83
N SER A 430 3.09 -53.49 -19.37
CA SER A 430 2.02 -52.87 -20.16
C SER A 430 1.26 -51.82 -19.37
N GLU A 431 1.02 -52.05 -18.09
CA GLU A 431 0.34 -51.13 -17.19
C GLU A 431 1.12 -49.82 -17.05
N ILE A 432 2.45 -49.90 -16.90
CA ILE A 432 3.31 -48.70 -16.83
C ILE A 432 3.36 -47.96 -18.18
N LYS A 433 3.37 -48.69 -19.31
CA LYS A 433 3.29 -48.02 -20.64
C LYS A 433 1.98 -47.23 -20.79
N GLU A 434 0.86 -47.80 -20.40
CA GLU A 434 -0.44 -47.10 -20.44
C GLU A 434 -0.46 -45.89 -19.49
N GLU A 435 0.09 -46.01 -18.26
CA GLU A 435 0.24 -44.87 -17.33
C GLU A 435 1.06 -43.76 -17.98
N LEU A 436 2.20 -44.08 -18.58
CA LEU A 436 3.08 -43.11 -19.22
C LEU A 436 2.40 -42.42 -20.43
N LYS A 437 1.68 -43.18 -21.28
CA LYS A 437 0.95 -42.66 -22.44
C LYS A 437 -0.23 -41.75 -22.06
N ALA A 438 -0.79 -41.92 -20.87
CA ALA A 438 -1.87 -41.09 -20.37
C ALA A 438 -1.41 -39.66 -19.94
N ILE A 439 -0.10 -39.45 -19.79
CA ILE A 439 0.46 -38.14 -19.42
C ILE A 439 0.50 -37.22 -20.64
N THR A 440 -0.05 -36.04 -20.49
CA THR A 440 -0.08 -35.00 -21.49
C THR A 440 0.40 -33.67 -20.92
N PRO A 441 0.85 -32.71 -21.73
CA PRO A 441 1.16 -31.37 -21.24
C PRO A 441 -0.02 -30.68 -20.50
N SER A 442 -1.27 -31.06 -20.83
CA SER A 442 -2.47 -30.46 -20.26
C SER A 442 -2.87 -31.03 -18.90
N ASN A 443 -2.46 -32.29 -18.60
CA ASN A 443 -2.81 -32.94 -17.31
C ASN A 443 -1.63 -33.08 -16.34
N TYR A 444 -0.42 -32.78 -16.79
CA TYR A 444 0.77 -32.79 -15.94
C TYR A 444 0.93 -31.44 -15.21
N THR A 445 -0.03 -31.07 -14.38
CA THR A 445 -0.11 -29.77 -13.70
C THR A 445 0.03 -29.84 -12.18
N GLY A 446 0.19 -31.04 -11.64
CA GLY A 446 0.29 -31.25 -10.17
C GLY A 446 -1.04 -31.04 -9.45
N ILE A 447 -0.96 -30.50 -8.23
CA ILE A 447 -2.08 -30.20 -7.32
C ILE A 447 -2.64 -28.81 -7.55
#